data_49ba8ca22eb089a0f187ecd9ae08b3cf
#
_entry.id   49ba8ca22eb089a0f187ecd9ae08b3cf
#
_cell.length_a   1.000
_cell.length_b   1.000
_cell.length_c   1.000
_cell.angle_alpha   90.00
_cell.angle_beta   90.00
_cell.angle_gamma   90.00
#
_symmetry.space_group_name_H-M   'P 1'
#
loop_
_entity.id
_entity.type
_entity.pdbx_description
1 polymer ?
#
loop_
_entity_poly.entity_id
_entity_poly.type
_entity_poly.pdbx_seq_one_letter_code
_entity_poly.pdbx_strand_id
1 'polypeptide(L)'
;MGKLIDKTIDNSYANELKKQCPSSDMASVTVNIDPETSMVFDNQYYKNLVVHKGLFQSDSVLLNDDSTRKFVEDFANDQELFFESWDQSFMKLTSVGVKTGDEGEIRRICGATNA
;
A
#
# COMPACT_ATOMS: atom_id res chain seq x y z
N MET A 1 21.56 5.48 16.68
CA MET A 1 21.56 4.35 15.72
C MET A 1 20.83 4.85 14.47
N GLY A 2 21.55 5.22 13.40
CA GLY A 2 20.94 5.71 12.17
C GLY A 2 20.13 4.60 11.52
N LYS A 3 18.83 4.85 11.26
CA LYS A 3 18.00 3.92 10.46
C LYS A 3 18.70 3.77 9.11
N LEU A 4 19.06 2.53 8.79
CA LEU A 4 19.56 2.18 7.46
C LEU A 4 18.44 2.48 6.45
N ILE A 5 18.72 3.38 5.52
CA ILE A 5 17.84 3.59 4.37
C ILE A 5 17.88 2.31 3.55
N ASP A 6 16.74 1.87 3.10
CA ASP A 6 16.65 0.77 2.15
C ASP A 6 17.44 1.14 0.89
N LYS A 7 18.44 0.33 0.55
CA LYS A 7 19.31 0.57 -0.60
C LYS A 7 18.60 0.38 -1.95
N THR A 8 17.40 -0.17 -1.94
CA THR A 8 16.58 -0.38 -3.14
C THR A 8 15.76 0.84 -3.53
N ILE A 9 15.66 1.85 -2.62
CA ILE A 9 14.96 3.11 -2.89
C ILE A 9 15.89 4.06 -3.65
N ASP A 10 15.33 4.81 -4.59
CA ASP A 10 16.04 5.90 -5.27
C ASP A 10 16.64 6.90 -4.27
N ASN A 11 17.91 7.24 -4.43
CA ASN A 11 18.63 8.08 -3.47
C ASN A 11 18.06 9.50 -3.34
N SER A 12 17.55 10.06 -4.43
CA SER A 12 16.95 11.40 -4.43
C SER A 12 15.66 11.38 -3.64
N TYR A 13 14.81 10.39 -3.92
CA TYR A 13 13.55 10.20 -3.20
C TYR A 13 13.76 9.89 -1.72
N ALA A 14 14.74 9.05 -1.38
CA ALA A 14 15.10 8.77 0.00
C ALA A 14 15.54 10.03 0.77
N ASN A 15 16.24 10.97 0.12
CA ASN A 15 16.63 12.25 0.73
C ASN A 15 15.43 13.19 0.92
N GLU A 16 14.43 13.15 0.04
CA GLU A 16 13.19 13.88 0.23
C GLU A 16 12.38 13.34 1.40
N LEU A 17 12.22 12.03 1.49
CA LEU A 17 11.54 11.39 2.62
C LEU A 17 12.22 11.70 3.96
N LYS A 18 13.56 11.78 4.01
CA LYS A 18 14.27 12.20 5.21
C LYS A 18 13.95 13.61 5.67
N LYS A 19 13.73 14.54 4.74
CA LYS A 19 13.35 15.91 5.07
C LYS A 19 11.94 15.97 5.66
N GLN A 20 11.04 15.12 5.15
CA GLN A 20 9.66 15.04 5.62
C GLN A 20 9.54 14.30 6.96
N CYS A 21 10.47 13.38 7.27
CA CYS A 21 10.47 12.56 8.47
C CYS A 21 11.65 12.90 9.38
N PRO A 22 11.65 14.06 10.07
CA PRO A 22 12.72 14.42 10.99
C PRO A 22 12.74 13.44 12.17
N SER A 23 13.96 13.11 12.65
CA SER A 23 14.17 12.11 13.69
C SER A 23 13.60 12.47 15.07
N SER A 24 13.14 13.69 15.26
CA SER A 24 12.66 14.22 16.55
C SER A 24 11.18 13.93 16.86
N ASP A 25 10.36 13.68 15.85
CA ASP A 25 8.93 13.40 16.06
C ASP A 25 8.37 12.51 14.93
N MET A 26 8.73 11.24 14.97
CA MET A 26 8.32 10.26 13.94
C MET A 26 6.88 9.78 14.10
N ALA A 27 6.23 10.04 15.25
CA ALA A 27 4.89 9.52 15.54
C ALA A 27 3.77 10.39 14.95
N SER A 28 4.06 11.68 14.70
CA SER A 28 3.08 12.65 14.18
C SER A 28 3.20 12.91 12.67
N VAL A 29 4.23 12.36 12.01
CA VAL A 29 4.47 12.59 10.59
C VAL A 29 3.72 11.57 9.74
N THR A 30 2.92 12.06 8.80
CA THR A 30 2.30 11.26 7.75
C THR A 30 2.91 11.62 6.40
N VAL A 31 3.20 10.61 5.58
CA VAL A 31 3.73 10.76 4.24
C VAL A 31 2.82 10.02 3.27
N ASN A 32 2.50 10.64 2.14
CA ASN A 32 1.69 10.01 1.12
C ASN A 32 2.46 8.85 0.47
N ILE A 33 1.81 7.72 0.27
CA ILE A 33 2.38 6.57 -0.46
C ILE A 33 2.63 6.96 -1.92
N ASP A 34 1.72 7.74 -2.48
CA ASP A 34 1.86 8.38 -3.78
C ASP A 34 1.94 9.89 -3.60
N PRO A 35 3.10 10.51 -3.79
CA PRO A 35 3.25 11.96 -3.68
C PRO A 35 2.77 12.72 -4.91
N GLU A 36 2.58 12.07 -6.06
CA GLU A 36 2.28 12.71 -7.34
C GLU A 36 0.78 12.94 -7.53
N THR A 37 -0.03 11.91 -7.26
CA THR A 37 -1.49 11.97 -7.40
C THR A 37 -2.22 11.54 -6.12
N SER A 38 -1.74 11.98 -4.98
CA SER A 38 -2.08 11.50 -3.63
C SER A 38 -3.58 11.48 -3.28
N MET A 39 -4.42 12.22 -4.00
CA MET A 39 -5.87 12.30 -3.79
C MET A 39 -6.66 11.65 -4.94
N VAL A 40 -6.00 10.96 -5.85
CA VAL A 40 -6.60 10.29 -7.00
C VAL A 40 -6.42 8.79 -6.86
N PHE A 41 -7.48 8.02 -7.10
CA PHE A 41 -7.36 6.57 -7.21
C PHE A 41 -6.95 6.22 -8.64
N ASP A 42 -5.68 5.88 -8.82
CA ASP A 42 -5.07 5.58 -10.12
C ASP A 42 -3.94 4.54 -9.96
N ASN A 43 -3.17 4.30 -11.00
CA ASN A 43 -2.06 3.34 -10.99
C ASN A 43 -0.70 3.99 -10.69
N GLN A 44 -0.65 5.24 -10.20
CA GLN A 44 0.61 5.97 -9.97
C GLN A 44 1.53 5.26 -8.96
N TYR A 45 0.96 4.62 -7.94
CA TYR A 45 1.72 3.79 -7.00
C TYR A 45 2.64 2.79 -7.70
N TYR A 46 2.12 2.05 -8.69
CA TYR A 46 2.89 1.05 -9.43
C TYR A 46 3.94 1.69 -10.33
N LYS A 47 3.65 2.83 -10.95
CA LYS A 47 4.63 3.63 -11.71
C LYS A 47 5.78 4.07 -10.81
N ASN A 48 5.47 4.50 -9.60
CA ASN A 48 6.47 4.88 -8.60
C ASN A 48 7.34 3.71 -8.18
N LEU A 49 6.78 2.50 -8.02
CA LEU A 49 7.56 1.30 -7.71
C LEU A 49 8.57 0.97 -8.83
N VAL A 50 8.16 1.03 -10.09
CA VAL A 50 9.04 0.75 -11.24
C VAL A 50 10.28 1.65 -11.26
N VAL A 51 10.15 2.89 -10.75
CA VAL A 51 11.27 3.83 -10.63
C VAL A 51 11.89 3.85 -9.22
N HIS A 52 11.69 2.81 -8.42
CA HIS A 52 12.25 2.64 -7.08
C HIS A 52 11.86 3.72 -6.07
N LYS A 53 10.65 4.25 -6.18
CA LYS A 53 10.06 5.23 -5.27
C LYS A 53 9.01 4.61 -4.32
N GLY A 54 9.21 3.37 -3.88
CA GLY A 54 8.40 2.76 -2.82
C GLY A 54 8.62 3.46 -1.49
N LEU A 55 7.59 3.56 -0.65
CA LEU A 55 7.68 4.19 0.66
C LEU A 55 8.20 3.21 1.71
N PHE A 56 7.74 1.98 1.68
CA PHE A 56 8.09 0.92 2.61
C PHE A 56 8.97 -0.15 1.95
N GLN A 57 9.72 -0.88 2.77
CA GLN A 57 10.43 -2.06 2.28
C GLN A 57 9.47 -3.08 1.66
N SER A 58 8.27 -3.24 2.23
CA SER A 58 7.21 -4.09 1.67
C SER A 58 6.79 -3.70 0.25
N ASP A 59 6.90 -2.42 -0.11
CA ASP A 59 6.64 -1.96 -1.47
C ASP A 59 7.78 -2.36 -2.41
N SER A 60 9.01 -2.11 -1.98
CA SER A 60 10.22 -2.37 -2.78
C SER A 60 10.44 -3.87 -3.06
N VAL A 61 10.09 -4.75 -2.13
CA VAL A 61 10.27 -6.21 -2.31
C VAL A 61 9.35 -6.81 -3.38
N LEU A 62 8.28 -6.11 -3.77
CA LEU A 62 7.43 -6.54 -4.89
C LEU A 62 8.19 -6.63 -6.22
N LEU A 63 9.30 -5.92 -6.35
CA LEU A 63 10.17 -5.99 -7.52
C LEU A 63 11.24 -7.10 -7.45
N ASN A 64 11.39 -7.77 -6.31
CA ASN A 64 12.45 -8.76 -6.10
C ASN A 64 12.08 -10.16 -6.60
N ASP A 65 10.80 -10.46 -6.68
CA ASP A 65 10.27 -11.74 -7.17
C ASP A 65 9.62 -11.54 -8.53
N ASP A 66 9.92 -12.40 -9.49
CA ASP A 66 9.46 -12.25 -10.87
C ASP A 66 7.93 -12.31 -10.99
N SER A 67 7.26 -13.07 -10.14
CA SER A 67 5.79 -13.18 -10.15
C SER A 67 5.12 -11.89 -9.69
N THR A 68 5.62 -11.27 -8.62
CA THR A 68 5.08 -9.99 -8.12
C THR A 68 5.51 -8.81 -8.99
N ARG A 69 6.76 -8.82 -9.49
CA ARG A 69 7.26 -7.81 -10.43
C ARG A 69 6.40 -7.71 -11.67
N LYS A 70 6.00 -8.83 -12.24
CA LYS A 70 5.13 -8.85 -13.40
C LYS A 70 3.82 -8.10 -13.15
N PHE A 71 3.17 -8.30 -12.00
CA PHE A 71 1.97 -7.56 -11.64
C PHE A 71 2.22 -6.05 -11.49
N VAL A 72 3.35 -5.67 -10.87
CA VAL A 72 3.71 -4.25 -10.74
C VAL A 72 3.88 -3.61 -12.12
N GLU A 73 4.58 -4.27 -13.03
CA GLU A 73 4.80 -3.77 -14.40
C GLU A 73 3.49 -3.71 -15.20
N ASP A 74 2.68 -4.76 -15.14
CA ASP A 74 1.39 -4.82 -15.82
C ASP A 74 0.48 -3.67 -15.34
N PHE A 75 0.34 -3.47 -14.03
CA PHE A 75 -0.49 -2.41 -13.47
C PHE A 75 0.09 -0.99 -13.69
N ALA A 76 1.41 -0.84 -13.70
CA ALA A 76 2.04 0.43 -14.04
C ALA A 76 1.74 0.85 -15.49
N ASN A 77 1.65 -0.11 -16.40
CA ASN A 77 1.42 0.14 -17.82
C ASN A 77 -0.06 0.19 -18.22
N ASP A 78 -0.94 -0.47 -17.46
CA ASP A 78 -2.36 -0.57 -17.77
C ASP A 78 -3.22 -0.27 -16.53
N GLN A 79 -3.79 0.92 -16.49
CA GLN A 79 -4.64 1.38 -15.40
C GLN A 79 -5.98 0.65 -15.35
N GLU A 80 -6.57 0.31 -16.50
CA GLU A 80 -7.83 -0.41 -16.56
C GLU A 80 -7.67 -1.82 -15.99
N LEU A 81 -6.59 -2.51 -16.34
CA LEU A 81 -6.24 -3.80 -15.78
C LEU A 81 -6.06 -3.72 -14.25
N PHE A 82 -5.44 -2.64 -13.75
CA PHE A 82 -5.35 -2.41 -12.31
C PHE A 82 -6.73 -2.26 -11.68
N PHE A 83 -7.63 -1.45 -12.26
CA PHE A 83 -8.97 -1.24 -11.74
C PHE A 83 -9.80 -2.52 -11.70
N GLU A 84 -9.78 -3.30 -12.78
CA GLU A 84 -10.47 -4.60 -12.83
C GLU A 84 -9.95 -5.57 -11.76
N SER A 85 -8.63 -5.64 -11.60
CA SER A 85 -8.00 -6.51 -10.61
C SER A 85 -8.27 -6.05 -9.17
N TRP A 86 -8.27 -4.74 -8.95
CA TRP A 86 -8.64 -4.15 -7.66
C TRP A 86 -10.08 -4.50 -7.28
N ASP A 87 -11.01 -4.31 -8.20
CA ASP A 87 -12.43 -4.57 -7.98
C ASP A 87 -12.67 -6.02 -7.55
N GLN A 88 -12.12 -6.97 -8.30
CA GLN A 88 -12.19 -8.39 -7.97
C GLN A 88 -11.56 -8.73 -6.62
N SER A 89 -10.40 -8.16 -6.32
CA SER A 89 -9.67 -8.40 -5.08
C SER A 89 -10.40 -7.81 -3.87
N PHE A 90 -10.94 -6.61 -4.02
CA PHE A 90 -11.70 -5.94 -2.97
C PHE A 90 -13.01 -6.69 -2.66
N MET A 91 -13.71 -7.18 -3.68
CA MET A 91 -14.89 -8.03 -3.49
C MET A 91 -14.56 -9.31 -2.72
N LYS A 92 -13.43 -9.95 -3.02
CA LYS A 92 -12.96 -11.12 -2.26
C LYS A 92 -12.62 -10.74 -0.81
N LEU A 93 -11.92 -9.64 -0.60
CA LEU A 93 -11.54 -9.18 0.74
C LEU A 93 -12.76 -8.90 1.60
N THR A 94 -13.76 -8.22 1.08
CA THR A 94 -15.00 -7.90 1.81
C THR A 94 -15.86 -9.10 2.09
N SER A 95 -15.64 -10.21 1.38
CA SER A 95 -16.39 -11.48 1.57
C SER A 95 -15.66 -12.46 2.51
N VAL A 96 -14.45 -12.16 2.94
CA VAL A 96 -13.68 -13.04 3.84
C VAL A 96 -14.33 -13.11 5.22
N GLY A 97 -14.67 -14.34 5.65
CA GLY A 97 -15.21 -14.58 6.98
C GLY A 97 -16.61 -14.01 7.22
N VAL A 98 -17.34 -13.66 6.17
CA VAL A 98 -18.72 -13.21 6.30
C VAL A 98 -19.56 -14.34 6.89
N LYS A 99 -20.31 -14.03 7.95
CA LYS A 99 -21.25 -14.92 8.59
C LYS A 99 -22.68 -14.60 8.11
N THR A 100 -23.46 -15.63 7.84
CA THR A 100 -24.84 -15.48 7.35
C THR A 100 -25.80 -16.31 8.20
N GLY A 101 -27.09 -15.99 8.13
CA GLY A 101 -28.10 -16.68 8.93
C GLY A 101 -27.81 -16.57 10.43
N ASP A 102 -27.75 -17.71 11.11
CA ASP A 102 -27.55 -17.78 12.56
C ASP A 102 -26.09 -18.03 12.98
N GLU A 103 -25.14 -17.91 12.04
CA GLU A 103 -23.71 -18.18 12.30
C GLU A 103 -22.99 -17.09 13.11
N GLY A 104 -23.63 -16.01 13.44
CA GLY A 104 -23.05 -14.89 14.17
C GLY A 104 -24.04 -14.25 15.11
N GLU A 105 -23.69 -13.05 15.56
CA GLU A 105 -24.58 -12.21 16.38
C GLU A 105 -24.71 -10.82 15.74
N ILE A 106 -25.88 -10.21 15.88
CA ILE A 106 -26.09 -8.79 15.55
C ILE A 106 -25.59 -7.98 16.75
N ARG A 107 -24.41 -7.39 16.63
CA ARG A 107 -23.78 -6.64 17.71
C ARG A 107 -24.47 -5.30 17.93
N ARG A 108 -24.60 -4.91 19.20
CA ARG A 108 -25.02 -3.55 19.60
C ARG A 108 -23.88 -2.55 19.43
N ILE A 109 -22.66 -2.98 19.65
CA ILE A 109 -21.42 -2.21 19.48
C ILE A 109 -20.52 -3.01 18.56
N CYS A 110 -20.10 -2.44 17.41
CA CYS A 110 -19.33 -3.15 16.39
C CYS A 110 -18.06 -3.83 16.91
N GLY A 111 -17.36 -3.19 17.83
CA GLY A 111 -16.08 -3.67 18.38
C GLY A 111 -16.18 -4.69 19.51
N ALA A 112 -17.39 -5.02 20.01
CA ALA A 112 -17.56 -5.90 21.16
C ALA A 112 -18.65 -6.96 20.90
N THR A 113 -18.45 -8.17 21.42
CA THR A 113 -19.50 -9.20 21.46
C THR A 113 -20.58 -8.81 22.45
N ASN A 114 -21.82 -9.24 22.20
CA ASN A 114 -22.91 -9.08 23.18
C ASN A 114 -22.60 -9.98 24.40
N ALA A 115 -22.78 -9.42 25.58
CA ALA A 115 -22.69 -10.16 26.83
C ALA A 115 -24.00 -10.92 27.10
#